data_5565e617e6129f9c0091b22bdfa0d817
#
_entry.id   5565e617e6129f9c0091b22bdfa0d817
#
_cell.length_a   1.000
_cell.length_b   1.000
_cell.length_c   1.000
_cell.angle_alpha   90.00
_cell.angle_beta   90.00
_cell.angle_gamma   90.00
#
_symmetry.space_group_name_H-M   'P 1'
#
loop_
_entity.id
_entity.type
_entity.pdbx_description
1 polymer ?
#
loop_
_entity_poly.entity_id
_entity_poly.type
_entity_poly.pdbx_seq_one_letter_code
_entity_poly.pdbx_strand_id
1 'polypeptide(L)'
;MYIKLKNAAQAQVQLNTLDNLASQAGDEKLSNNLLYTQAGYYYTFGQNEQGDAAFQKLINQYKEKKEYDKVNDCYRNLISIARKANNAPLMERTYDKYIVWTDSVKALTAEDKLGALQQKYDQSLQTIQEKDDKLSVKQYMIVGLITFVVILIAALLFLGFLLLR
;
A
#
# COMPACT_ATOMS: atom_id res chain seq x y z
N MET A 1 -32.51 -9.02 -5.86
CA MET A 1 -33.93 -9.28 -5.50
C MET A 1 -34.18 -10.78 -5.30
N TYR A 2 -33.90 -11.66 -6.27
CA TYR A 2 -34.21 -13.10 -6.21
C TYR A 2 -33.47 -13.89 -5.12
N ILE A 3 -32.25 -13.50 -4.77
CA ILE A 3 -31.52 -14.12 -3.64
C ILE A 3 -32.30 -13.90 -2.33
N LYS A 4 -32.85 -12.69 -2.10
CA LYS A 4 -33.66 -12.40 -0.93
C LYS A 4 -34.98 -13.18 -0.88
N LEU A 5 -35.54 -13.48 -2.05
CA LEU A 5 -36.74 -14.28 -2.20
C LEU A 5 -36.47 -15.81 -2.22
N LYS A 6 -35.22 -16.21 -2.07
CA LYS A 6 -34.75 -17.60 -2.12
C LYS A 6 -35.16 -18.34 -3.41
N ASN A 7 -35.24 -17.63 -4.54
CA ASN A 7 -35.48 -18.21 -5.84
C ASN A 7 -34.15 -18.50 -6.54
N ALA A 8 -33.61 -19.71 -6.34
CA ALA A 8 -32.30 -20.10 -6.80
C ALA A 8 -32.17 -20.05 -8.34
N ALA A 9 -33.18 -20.56 -9.07
CA ALA A 9 -33.12 -20.63 -10.54
C ALA A 9 -33.03 -19.23 -11.19
N GLN A 10 -33.89 -18.32 -10.77
CA GLN A 10 -33.88 -16.94 -11.28
C GLN A 10 -32.66 -16.16 -10.81
N ALA A 11 -32.18 -16.38 -9.60
CA ALA A 11 -30.96 -15.77 -9.11
C ALA A 11 -29.74 -16.24 -9.93
N GLN A 12 -29.63 -17.52 -10.26
CA GLN A 12 -28.57 -18.06 -11.09
C GLN A 12 -28.57 -17.47 -12.52
N VAL A 13 -29.73 -17.34 -13.14
CA VAL A 13 -29.84 -16.69 -14.46
C VAL A 13 -29.33 -15.26 -14.42
N GLN A 14 -29.70 -14.50 -13.40
CA GLN A 14 -29.22 -13.10 -13.23
C GLN A 14 -27.73 -13.03 -12.98
N LEU A 15 -27.16 -13.95 -12.20
CA LEU A 15 -25.72 -14.02 -11.96
C LEU A 15 -24.94 -14.32 -13.26
N ASN A 16 -25.43 -15.24 -14.07
CA ASN A 16 -24.80 -15.56 -15.36
C ASN A 16 -24.86 -14.35 -16.32
N THR A 17 -25.95 -13.61 -16.30
CA THR A 17 -26.07 -12.36 -17.08
C THR A 17 -25.08 -11.31 -16.60
N LEU A 18 -24.93 -11.12 -15.29
CA LEU A 18 -23.99 -10.16 -14.69
C LEU A 18 -22.54 -10.58 -14.99
N ASP A 19 -22.24 -11.87 -14.98
CA ASP A 19 -20.90 -12.41 -15.28
C ASP A 19 -20.49 -12.08 -16.72
N ASN A 20 -21.39 -12.31 -17.66
CA ASN A 20 -21.17 -11.96 -19.07
C ASN A 20 -20.96 -10.44 -19.24
N LEU A 21 -21.77 -9.61 -18.60
CA LEU A 21 -21.64 -8.17 -18.68
C LEU A 21 -20.35 -7.67 -18.04
N ALA A 22 -19.96 -8.20 -16.88
CA ALA A 22 -18.72 -7.84 -16.20
C ALA A 22 -17.49 -8.22 -17.04
N SER A 23 -17.52 -9.40 -17.66
CA SER A 23 -16.44 -9.88 -18.54
C SER A 23 -16.28 -9.01 -19.78
N GLN A 24 -17.39 -8.52 -20.37
CA GLN A 24 -17.38 -7.64 -21.52
C GLN A 24 -16.94 -6.22 -21.20
N ALA A 25 -17.33 -5.71 -20.03
CA ALA A 25 -17.02 -4.35 -19.60
C ALA A 25 -15.55 -4.14 -19.22
N GLY A 26 -14.86 -5.19 -18.78
CA GLY A 26 -13.48 -5.09 -18.26
C GLY A 26 -13.37 -4.20 -17.03
N ASP A 27 -14.49 -3.87 -16.36
CA ASP A 27 -14.55 -3.01 -15.18
C ASP A 27 -14.30 -3.83 -13.93
N GLU A 28 -13.21 -3.52 -13.26
CA GLU A 28 -12.80 -4.18 -12.02
C GLU A 28 -13.83 -4.02 -10.90
N LYS A 29 -14.41 -2.84 -10.74
CA LYS A 29 -15.42 -2.60 -9.71
C LYS A 29 -16.65 -3.46 -9.94
N LEU A 30 -17.06 -3.61 -11.19
CA LEU A 30 -18.16 -4.49 -11.57
C LEU A 30 -17.82 -5.95 -11.29
N SER A 31 -16.59 -6.39 -11.64
CA SER A 31 -16.08 -7.73 -11.35
C SER A 31 -16.06 -8.03 -9.83
N ASN A 32 -15.61 -7.10 -9.01
CA ASN A 32 -15.59 -7.26 -7.55
C ASN A 32 -17.00 -7.32 -6.96
N ASN A 33 -17.92 -6.51 -7.45
CA ASN A 33 -19.34 -6.56 -7.05
C ASN A 33 -20.00 -7.88 -7.45
N LEU A 34 -19.63 -8.42 -8.60
CA LEU A 34 -20.09 -9.72 -9.04
C LEU A 34 -19.61 -10.84 -8.11
N LEU A 35 -18.31 -10.91 -7.80
CA LEU A 35 -17.75 -11.89 -6.86
C LEU A 35 -18.45 -11.83 -5.49
N TYR A 36 -18.71 -10.63 -5.00
CA TYR A 36 -19.44 -10.43 -3.76
C TYR A 36 -20.89 -10.97 -3.84
N THR A 37 -21.57 -10.71 -4.96
CA THR A 37 -22.94 -11.17 -5.19
C THR A 37 -22.99 -12.69 -5.38
N GLN A 38 -22.04 -13.27 -6.09
CA GLN A 38 -21.89 -14.72 -6.26
C GLN A 38 -21.68 -15.41 -4.91
N ALA A 39 -20.78 -14.89 -4.07
CA ALA A 39 -20.58 -15.44 -2.74
C ALA A 39 -21.86 -15.41 -1.89
N GLY A 40 -22.59 -14.28 -1.90
CA GLY A 40 -23.88 -14.15 -1.23
C GLY A 40 -24.93 -15.14 -1.72
N TYR A 41 -24.97 -15.39 -3.02
CA TYR A 41 -25.83 -16.42 -3.63
C TYR A 41 -25.45 -17.82 -3.11
N TYR A 42 -24.19 -18.22 -3.25
CA TYR A 42 -23.74 -19.55 -2.86
C TYR A 42 -24.01 -19.85 -1.37
N TYR A 43 -23.69 -18.92 -0.47
CA TYR A 43 -23.98 -19.09 0.96
C TYR A 43 -25.48 -19.16 1.27
N THR A 44 -26.30 -18.38 0.55
CA THR A 44 -27.76 -18.39 0.77
C THR A 44 -28.38 -19.73 0.38
N PHE A 45 -27.81 -20.41 -0.61
CA PHE A 45 -28.30 -21.70 -1.11
C PHE A 45 -27.47 -22.90 -0.65
N GLY A 46 -26.62 -22.73 0.39
CA GLY A 46 -25.88 -23.81 1.03
C GLY A 46 -24.67 -24.31 0.26
N GLN A 47 -24.26 -23.64 -0.81
CA GLN A 47 -23.10 -23.98 -1.62
C GLN A 47 -21.84 -23.30 -1.04
N ASN A 48 -21.48 -23.69 0.19
CA ASN A 48 -20.47 -22.99 0.99
C ASN A 48 -19.08 -22.97 0.33
N GLU A 49 -18.67 -24.05 -0.34
CA GLU A 49 -17.36 -24.13 -1.00
C GLU A 49 -17.23 -23.13 -2.16
N GLN A 50 -18.26 -22.98 -2.98
CA GLN A 50 -18.28 -21.98 -4.05
C GLN A 50 -18.32 -20.56 -3.49
N GLY A 51 -19.04 -20.37 -2.39
CA GLY A 51 -19.05 -19.11 -1.66
C GLY A 51 -17.66 -18.74 -1.12
N ASP A 52 -16.97 -19.70 -0.52
CA ASP A 52 -15.61 -19.53 -0.02
C ASP A 52 -14.63 -19.19 -1.17
N ALA A 53 -14.73 -19.89 -2.29
CA ALA A 53 -13.87 -19.64 -3.46
C ALA A 53 -14.06 -18.21 -4.01
N ALA A 54 -15.32 -17.76 -4.17
CA ALA A 54 -15.61 -16.40 -4.65
C ALA A 54 -15.10 -15.31 -3.67
N PHE A 55 -15.31 -15.51 -2.38
CA PHE A 55 -14.81 -14.58 -1.35
C PHE A 55 -13.28 -14.57 -1.27
N GLN A 56 -12.64 -15.73 -1.36
CA GLN A 56 -11.19 -15.82 -1.31
C GLN A 56 -10.53 -15.12 -2.52
N LYS A 57 -11.12 -15.26 -3.71
CA LYS A 57 -10.67 -14.55 -4.90
C LYS A 57 -10.73 -13.04 -4.70
N LEU A 58 -11.84 -12.52 -4.16
CA LEU A 58 -12.01 -11.10 -3.88
C LEU A 58 -11.01 -10.59 -2.82
N ILE A 59 -10.82 -11.34 -1.73
CA ILE A 59 -9.86 -11.02 -0.68
C ILE A 59 -8.44 -10.97 -1.24
N ASN A 60 -8.05 -11.94 -2.07
CA ASN A 60 -6.71 -11.97 -2.67
C ASN A 60 -6.46 -10.76 -3.57
N GLN A 61 -7.44 -10.37 -4.41
CA GLN A 61 -7.35 -9.18 -5.25
C GLN A 61 -7.11 -7.90 -4.42
N TYR A 62 -7.82 -7.74 -3.30
CA TYR A 62 -7.60 -6.59 -2.42
C TYR A 62 -6.27 -6.65 -1.67
N LYS A 63 -5.81 -7.85 -1.28
CA LYS A 63 -4.49 -8.04 -0.64
C LYS A 63 -3.34 -7.65 -1.58
N GLU A 64 -3.40 -8.08 -2.84
CA GLU A 64 -2.40 -7.75 -3.87
C GLU A 64 -2.28 -6.24 -4.10
N LYS A 65 -3.41 -5.52 -3.96
CA LYS A 65 -3.45 -4.06 -4.06
C LYS A 65 -3.17 -3.33 -2.75
N LYS A 66 -2.87 -4.04 -1.67
CA LYS A 66 -2.71 -3.49 -0.31
C LYS A 66 -3.93 -2.69 0.17
N GLU A 67 -5.11 -3.00 -0.35
CA GLU A 67 -6.39 -2.38 0.05
C GLU A 67 -6.96 -3.08 1.30
N TYR A 68 -6.24 -3.00 2.40
CA TYR A 68 -6.51 -3.76 3.63
C TYR A 68 -7.87 -3.45 4.26
N ASP A 69 -8.35 -2.21 4.13
CA ASP A 69 -9.69 -1.84 4.61
C ASP A 69 -10.79 -2.59 3.86
N LYS A 70 -10.63 -2.79 2.56
CA LYS A 70 -11.58 -3.58 1.75
C LYS A 70 -11.57 -5.05 2.12
N VAL A 71 -10.41 -5.59 2.50
CA VAL A 71 -10.32 -6.96 3.04
C VAL A 71 -11.08 -7.07 4.37
N ASN A 72 -10.93 -6.07 5.27
CA ASN A 72 -11.70 -6.01 6.51
C ASN A 72 -13.21 -5.99 6.24
N ASP A 73 -13.65 -5.19 5.27
CA ASP A 73 -15.05 -5.10 4.88
C ASP A 73 -15.57 -6.44 4.30
N CYS A 74 -14.74 -7.16 3.54
CA CYS A 74 -15.08 -8.51 3.08
C CYS A 74 -15.39 -9.44 4.25
N TYR A 75 -14.53 -9.53 5.23
CA TYR A 75 -14.77 -10.39 6.41
C TYR A 75 -16.01 -9.96 7.20
N ARG A 76 -16.20 -8.66 7.45
CA ARG A 76 -17.39 -8.14 8.15
C ARG A 76 -18.68 -8.48 7.41
N ASN A 77 -18.66 -8.34 6.08
CA ASN A 77 -19.80 -8.65 5.23
C ASN A 77 -20.11 -10.15 5.25
N LEU A 78 -19.08 -11.02 5.21
CA LEU A 78 -19.26 -12.46 5.30
C LEU A 78 -19.87 -12.88 6.65
N ILE A 79 -19.40 -12.29 7.75
CA ILE A 79 -20.00 -12.48 9.08
C ILE A 79 -21.48 -12.06 9.07
N SER A 80 -21.80 -10.93 8.44
CA SER A 80 -23.19 -10.48 8.31
C SER A 80 -24.06 -11.43 7.49
N ILE A 81 -23.51 -11.97 6.39
CA ILE A 81 -24.20 -12.98 5.56
C ILE A 81 -24.44 -14.26 6.37
N ALA A 82 -23.42 -14.77 7.05
CA ALA A 82 -23.51 -15.96 7.89
C ALA A 82 -24.57 -15.81 9.00
N ARG A 83 -24.59 -14.63 9.64
CA ARG A 83 -25.61 -14.31 10.67
C ARG A 83 -27.02 -14.32 10.10
N LYS A 84 -27.24 -13.66 8.94
CA LYS A 84 -28.56 -13.62 8.28
C LYS A 84 -29.04 -14.98 7.79
N ALA A 85 -28.11 -15.86 7.44
CA ALA A 85 -28.38 -17.23 7.03
C ALA A 85 -28.52 -18.22 8.19
N ASN A 86 -28.34 -17.77 9.45
CA ASN A 86 -28.22 -18.63 10.64
C ASN A 86 -27.17 -19.74 10.48
N ASN A 87 -26.09 -19.45 9.76
CA ASN A 87 -25.01 -20.40 9.49
C ASN A 87 -23.89 -20.22 10.53
N ALA A 88 -24.05 -20.85 11.70
CA ALA A 88 -23.12 -20.74 12.81
C ALA A 88 -21.69 -21.25 12.44
N PRO A 89 -21.51 -22.39 11.75
CA PRO A 89 -20.17 -22.84 11.34
C PRO A 89 -19.45 -21.87 10.42
N LEU A 90 -20.18 -21.25 9.48
CA LEU A 90 -19.60 -20.22 8.60
C LEU A 90 -19.18 -18.98 9.40
N MET A 91 -20.00 -18.56 10.36
CA MET A 91 -19.72 -17.42 11.20
C MET A 91 -18.46 -17.62 12.04
N GLU A 92 -18.35 -18.75 12.74
CA GLU A 92 -17.20 -19.14 13.56
C GLU A 92 -15.92 -19.13 12.72
N ARG A 93 -15.89 -19.90 11.63
CA ARG A 93 -14.75 -20.00 10.71
C ARG A 93 -14.33 -18.63 10.15
N THR A 94 -15.30 -17.76 9.90
CA THR A 94 -15.01 -16.42 9.36
C THR A 94 -14.41 -15.52 10.43
N TYR A 95 -14.88 -15.60 11.67
CA TYR A 95 -14.27 -14.88 12.79
C TYR A 95 -12.82 -15.30 13.00
N ASP A 96 -12.52 -16.58 13.00
CA ASP A 96 -11.15 -17.09 13.17
C ASP A 96 -10.23 -16.54 12.07
N LYS A 97 -10.65 -16.62 10.80
CA LYS A 97 -9.91 -16.05 9.68
C LYS A 97 -9.74 -14.53 9.80
N TYR A 98 -10.75 -13.83 10.29
CA TYR A 98 -10.69 -12.37 10.48
C TYR A 98 -9.70 -11.98 11.59
N ILE A 99 -9.66 -12.72 12.70
CA ILE A 99 -8.69 -12.49 13.78
C ILE A 99 -7.26 -12.65 13.22
N VAL A 100 -6.98 -13.79 12.58
CA VAL A 100 -5.66 -14.06 11.97
C VAL A 100 -5.29 -12.97 10.96
N TRP A 101 -6.27 -12.52 10.17
CA TRP A 101 -6.05 -11.44 9.22
C TRP A 101 -5.71 -10.10 9.90
N THR A 102 -6.45 -9.71 10.94
CA THR A 102 -6.19 -8.44 11.64
C THR A 102 -4.82 -8.39 12.27
N ASP A 103 -4.33 -9.50 12.80
CA ASP A 103 -2.97 -9.59 13.35
C ASP A 103 -1.91 -9.52 12.24
N SER A 104 -2.17 -10.18 11.10
CA SER A 104 -1.31 -10.08 9.93
C SER A 104 -1.22 -8.65 9.38
N VAL A 105 -2.33 -7.91 9.33
CA VAL A 105 -2.35 -6.50 8.87
C VAL A 105 -1.56 -5.60 9.79
N LYS A 106 -1.63 -5.81 11.10
CA LYS A 106 -0.82 -5.04 12.06
C LYS A 106 0.68 -5.23 11.79
N ALA A 107 1.11 -6.47 11.52
CA ALA A 107 2.49 -6.77 11.19
C ALA A 107 2.91 -6.11 9.85
N LEU A 108 2.12 -6.28 8.79
CA LEU A 108 2.37 -5.70 7.48
C LEU A 108 2.45 -4.17 7.50
N THR A 109 1.51 -3.51 8.21
CA THR A 109 1.50 -2.05 8.33
C THR A 109 2.64 -1.52 9.19
N ALA A 110 3.13 -2.29 10.16
CA ALA A 110 4.31 -1.94 10.94
C ALA A 110 5.58 -2.02 10.07
N GLU A 111 5.70 -3.05 9.24
CA GLU A 111 6.82 -3.21 8.31
C GLU A 111 6.85 -2.10 7.25
N ASP A 112 5.71 -1.78 6.62
CA ASP A 112 5.59 -0.68 5.65
C ASP A 112 5.97 0.69 6.29
N LYS A 113 5.58 0.93 7.54
CA LYS A 113 5.96 2.15 8.29
C LYS A 113 7.45 2.19 8.59
N LEU A 114 8.04 1.06 8.97
CA LEU A 114 9.47 0.97 9.25
C LEU A 114 10.29 1.23 7.98
N GLY A 115 9.90 0.63 6.84
CA GLY A 115 10.54 0.87 5.55
C GLY A 115 10.47 2.34 5.12
N ALA A 116 9.30 2.98 5.27
CA ALA A 116 9.13 4.41 4.98
C ALA A 116 9.97 5.31 5.90
N LEU A 117 10.12 4.94 7.17
CA LEU A 117 10.97 5.66 8.12
C LEU A 117 12.45 5.52 7.75
N GLN A 118 12.88 4.32 7.39
CA GLN A 118 14.26 4.06 6.95
C GLN A 118 14.61 4.85 5.69
N GLN A 119 13.72 4.88 4.70
CA GLN A 119 13.90 5.69 3.50
C GLN A 119 14.05 7.19 3.80
N LYS A 120 13.24 7.73 4.72
CA LYS A 120 13.36 9.13 5.16
C LYS A 120 14.68 9.38 5.87
N TYR A 121 15.14 8.45 6.69
CA TYR A 121 16.43 8.55 7.37
C TYR A 121 17.58 8.58 6.36
N ASP A 122 17.59 7.67 5.40
CA ASP A 122 18.61 7.61 4.35
C ASP A 122 18.64 8.90 3.51
N GLN A 123 17.48 9.44 3.13
CA GLN A 123 17.39 10.73 2.44
C GLN A 123 17.93 11.88 3.29
N SER A 124 17.68 11.87 4.60
CA SER A 124 18.21 12.91 5.50
C SER A 124 19.73 12.82 5.61
N LEU A 125 20.30 11.63 5.69
CA LEU A 125 21.75 11.43 5.69
C LEU A 125 22.40 11.94 4.41
N GLN A 126 21.84 11.62 3.25
CA GLN A 126 22.34 12.12 1.96
C GLN A 126 22.32 13.65 1.92
N THR A 127 21.24 14.27 2.40
CA THR A 127 21.10 15.73 2.46
C THR A 127 22.16 16.37 3.38
N ILE A 128 22.47 15.73 4.51
CA ILE A 128 23.51 16.18 5.42
C ILE A 128 24.89 16.07 4.75
N GLN A 129 25.21 14.95 4.14
CA GLN A 129 26.46 14.74 3.41
C GLN A 129 26.65 15.76 2.30
N GLU A 130 25.64 16.03 1.47
CA GLU A 130 25.70 17.06 0.44
C GLU A 130 25.96 18.48 1.01
N LYS A 131 25.41 18.78 2.17
CA LYS A 131 25.65 20.07 2.85
C LYS A 131 27.08 20.15 3.37
N ASP A 132 27.59 19.10 3.99
CA ASP A 132 28.95 19.04 4.49
C ASP A 132 29.98 19.14 3.36
N ASP A 133 29.76 18.47 2.24
CA ASP A 133 30.60 18.57 1.05
C ASP A 133 30.62 20.00 0.50
N LYS A 134 29.44 20.64 0.38
CA LYS A 134 29.36 22.05 -0.07
C LYS A 134 30.04 23.00 0.92
N LEU A 135 29.95 22.71 2.22
CA LEU A 135 30.60 23.53 3.25
C LEU A 135 32.13 23.39 3.20
N SER A 136 32.64 22.18 3.02
CA SER A 136 34.07 21.90 2.90
C SER A 136 34.66 22.59 1.67
N VAL A 137 33.99 22.50 0.51
CA VAL A 137 34.41 23.20 -0.72
C VAL A 137 34.47 24.73 -0.51
N LYS A 138 33.48 25.32 0.18
CA LYS A 138 33.50 26.76 0.50
C LYS A 138 34.65 27.11 1.44
N GLN A 139 34.96 26.29 2.44
CA GLN A 139 36.07 26.50 3.34
C GLN A 139 37.41 26.46 2.60
N TYR A 140 37.62 25.49 1.71
CA TYR A 140 38.83 25.40 0.87
C TYR A 140 38.97 26.61 -0.05
N MET A 141 37.89 27.12 -0.64
CA MET A 141 37.93 28.32 -1.47
C MET A 141 38.33 29.57 -0.65
N ILE A 142 37.79 29.73 0.57
CA ILE A 142 38.13 30.86 1.46
C ILE A 142 39.57 30.78 1.88
N VAL A 143 40.08 29.63 2.30
CA VAL A 143 41.48 29.42 2.66
C VAL A 143 42.39 29.72 1.49
N GLY A 144 42.06 29.22 0.29
CA GLY A 144 42.83 29.51 -0.94
C GLY A 144 42.89 30.99 -1.27
N LEU A 145 41.79 31.70 -1.10
CA LEU A 145 41.72 33.17 -1.34
C LEU A 145 42.53 33.95 -0.36
N ILE A 146 42.52 33.59 0.92
CA ILE A 146 43.34 34.21 1.97
C ILE A 146 44.83 33.98 1.68
N THR A 147 45.25 32.74 1.35
CA THR A 147 46.64 32.46 1.06
C THR A 147 47.12 33.20 -0.18
N PHE A 148 46.28 33.34 -1.23
CA PHE A 148 46.59 34.11 -2.42
C PHE A 148 46.82 35.59 -2.10
N VAL A 149 45.96 36.21 -1.27
CA VAL A 149 46.11 37.62 -0.83
C VAL A 149 47.41 37.82 -0.05
N VAL A 150 47.76 36.90 0.87
CA VAL A 150 48.99 36.98 1.64
C VAL A 150 50.21 36.92 0.74
N ILE A 151 50.24 36.04 -0.27
CA ILE A 151 51.33 35.95 -1.24
C ILE A 151 51.45 37.24 -2.02
N LEU A 152 50.35 37.85 -2.47
CA LEU A 152 50.31 39.11 -3.21
C LEU A 152 50.93 40.24 -2.40
N ILE A 153 50.55 40.37 -1.12
CA ILE A 153 51.07 41.38 -0.20
C ILE A 153 52.57 41.19 -0.01
N ALA A 154 53.04 39.94 0.20
CA ALA A 154 54.47 39.64 0.34
C ALA A 154 55.26 40.02 -0.91
N ALA A 155 54.73 39.73 -2.08
CA ALA A 155 55.34 40.08 -3.37
C ALA A 155 55.46 41.61 -3.57
N LEU A 156 54.39 42.35 -3.21
CA LEU A 156 54.42 43.83 -3.27
C LEU A 156 55.42 44.42 -2.32
N LEU A 157 55.51 43.92 -1.08
CA LEU A 157 56.54 44.36 -0.13
C LEU A 157 57.96 44.07 -0.62
N PHE A 158 58.18 42.91 -1.23
CA PHE A 158 59.48 42.55 -1.78
C PHE A 158 59.86 43.45 -2.96
N LEU A 159 58.92 43.76 -3.83
CA LEU A 159 59.13 44.65 -4.96
C LEU A 159 59.43 46.08 -4.48
N GLY A 160 58.72 46.59 -3.47
CA GLY A 160 58.95 47.87 -2.83
C GLY A 160 60.38 47.94 -2.21
N PHE A 161 60.79 46.89 -1.54
CA PHE A 161 62.16 46.78 -0.99
C PHE A 161 63.23 46.83 -2.08
N LEU A 162 63.00 46.16 -3.24
CA LEU A 162 63.96 46.22 -4.36
C LEU A 162 64.04 47.58 -5.00
N LEU A 163 62.97 48.38 -5.05
CA LEU A 163 62.93 49.70 -5.64
C LEU A 163 63.56 50.78 -4.74
N LEU A 164 63.61 50.54 -3.43
CA LEU A 164 64.22 51.44 -2.42
C LEU A 164 65.73 51.20 -2.19
N ARG A 165 66.27 50.14 -2.76
CA ARG A 165 67.69 49.76 -2.67
C ARG A 165 68.42 50.19 -3.94
#